data_e871b03067ba0b081983ea3d71704885
#
_entry.id   e871b03067ba0b081983ea3d71704885
#
_cell.length_a   1.000
_cell.length_b   1.000
_cell.length_c   1.000
_cell.angle_alpha   90.00
_cell.angle_beta   90.00
_cell.angle_gamma   90.00
#
_symmetry.space_group_name_H-M   'P 1'
#
loop_
_entity.id
_entity.type
_entity.pdbx_description
1 polymer ?
#
loop_
_entity_poly.entity_id
_entity_poly.type
_entity_poly.pdbx_seq_one_letter_code
_entity_poly.pdbx_strand_id
1 'polypeptide(L)'
;SNQTEFLTQREDERVETVSNLQNEEERKNEISIAAEEFAEEIEDKKEAVEREKRIVESKKAQVVRARQNAQNLLSQANKELEKLDKEHADLEKLEDAIQADIDRLSSSGGVAPSSLAWPVTTGYVSSGYKWRRLGGTTSFHGAIDIAASRGTPIKAAGGGVVILARYYGLAGRTVFIDHGGGLTTLYFHMDKILVNVGQTVFTGYQIGTVGNTGRSTGPHLHFETRLRSPSSANCSLPYLDPTSRGRVNPYCFLN
;
A
#
# COMPACT_ATOMS: atom_id res chain seq x y z
N SER A 1 16.32 33.86 -112.89
CA SER A 1 16.39 34.56 -111.62
C SER A 1 15.21 34.20 -110.70
N ASN A 2 13.94 34.29 -111.09
CA ASN A 2 12.76 34.05 -110.21
C ASN A 2 12.58 32.59 -109.78
N GLN A 3 13.02 31.60 -110.51
CA GLN A 3 12.85 30.19 -110.20
C GLN A 3 13.83 29.73 -109.15
N THR A 4 15.01 30.30 -109.08
CA THR A 4 16.04 30.02 -108.06
C THR A 4 15.65 30.64 -106.72
N GLU A 5 15.13 31.85 -106.69
CA GLU A 5 14.63 32.50 -105.42
C GLU A 5 13.44 31.75 -104.87
N PHE A 6 12.51 31.26 -105.64
CA PHE A 6 11.37 30.46 -105.21
C PHE A 6 11.80 29.12 -104.57
N LEU A 7 12.83 28.48 -105.20
CA LEU A 7 13.36 27.22 -104.66
C LEU A 7 14.09 27.42 -103.32
N THR A 8 14.86 28.49 -103.21
CA THR A 8 15.55 28.84 -101.93
C THR A 8 14.56 29.16 -100.88
N GLN A 9 13.52 29.95 -101.14
CA GLN A 9 12.47 30.28 -100.17
C GLN A 9 11.73 29.01 -99.64
N ARG A 10 11.43 28.05 -100.46
CA ARG A 10 10.81 26.78 -100.11
C ARG A 10 11.75 25.89 -99.30
N GLU A 11 13.04 25.99 -99.53
CA GLU A 11 14.06 25.25 -98.76
C GLU A 11 14.20 25.86 -97.37
N ASP A 12 14.23 27.18 -97.27
CA ASP A 12 14.23 27.89 -95.95
C ASP A 12 12.95 27.59 -95.11
N GLU A 13 11.75 27.61 -95.75
CA GLU A 13 10.50 27.22 -95.10
C GLU A 13 10.51 25.76 -94.63
N ARG A 14 11.13 24.86 -95.37
CA ARG A 14 11.29 23.44 -94.93
C ARG A 14 12.25 23.30 -93.78
N VAL A 15 13.36 24.01 -93.77
CA VAL A 15 14.33 24.00 -92.67
C VAL A 15 13.70 24.55 -91.39
N GLU A 16 12.95 25.65 -91.48
CA GLU A 16 12.23 26.23 -90.40
C GLU A 16 11.16 25.27 -89.85
N THR A 17 10.40 24.61 -90.73
CA THR A 17 9.38 23.59 -90.30
C THR A 17 10.04 22.41 -89.66
N VAL A 18 11.14 21.89 -90.12
CA VAL A 18 11.89 20.79 -89.52
C VAL A 18 12.43 21.18 -88.13
N SER A 19 13.01 22.40 -88.06
CA SER A 19 13.50 22.91 -86.73
C SER A 19 12.36 23.07 -85.74
N ASN A 20 11.19 23.56 -86.12
CA ASN A 20 10.02 23.69 -85.26
C ASN A 20 9.50 22.32 -84.84
N LEU A 21 9.47 21.31 -85.66
CA LEU A 21 9.09 19.94 -85.33
C LEU A 21 10.08 19.30 -84.36
N GLN A 22 11.38 19.52 -84.57
CA GLN A 22 12.40 19.03 -83.64
C GLN A 22 12.26 19.67 -82.23
N ASN A 23 12.04 20.99 -82.19
CA ASN A 23 11.79 21.68 -80.88
C ASN A 23 10.49 21.21 -80.18
N GLU A 24 9.46 20.88 -80.96
CA GLU A 24 8.22 20.31 -80.39
C GLU A 24 8.45 18.90 -79.87
N GLU A 25 9.23 18.10 -80.49
CA GLU A 25 9.58 16.73 -80.07
C GLU A 25 10.44 16.74 -78.79
N GLU A 26 11.43 17.65 -78.73
CA GLU A 26 12.24 17.88 -77.57
C GLU A 26 11.37 18.31 -76.34
N ARG A 27 10.46 19.27 -76.56
CA ARG A 27 9.51 19.70 -75.49
C ARG A 27 8.60 18.57 -75.04
N LYS A 28 8.10 17.74 -75.96
CA LYS A 28 7.27 16.57 -75.57
C LYS A 28 8.06 15.57 -74.75
N ASN A 29 9.33 15.38 -75.07
CA ASN A 29 10.21 14.48 -74.35
C ASN A 29 10.51 15.01 -72.94
N GLU A 30 10.83 16.33 -72.83
CA GLU A 30 11.00 16.99 -71.49
C GLU A 30 9.75 16.89 -70.62
N ILE A 31 8.55 17.11 -71.17
CA ILE A 31 7.29 16.98 -70.50
C ILE A 31 7.04 15.52 -70.02
N SER A 32 7.40 14.55 -70.89
CA SER A 32 7.26 13.13 -70.51
C SER A 32 8.18 12.74 -69.39
N ILE A 33 9.43 13.16 -69.33
CA ILE A 33 10.38 12.91 -68.26
C ILE A 33 9.91 13.55 -66.99
N ALA A 34 9.46 14.83 -67.00
CA ALA A 34 8.94 15.52 -65.81
C ALA A 34 7.66 14.86 -65.26
N ALA A 35 6.81 14.32 -66.15
CA ALA A 35 5.61 13.59 -65.72
C ALA A 35 5.94 12.27 -65.04
N GLU A 36 6.96 11.55 -65.51
CA GLU A 36 7.45 10.29 -64.89
C GLU A 36 8.06 10.58 -63.50
N GLU A 37 8.93 11.59 -63.42
CA GLU A 37 9.51 12.02 -62.11
C GLU A 37 8.43 12.42 -61.11
N PHE A 38 7.42 13.17 -61.56
CA PHE A 38 6.29 13.57 -60.69
C PHE A 38 5.41 12.39 -60.25
N ALA A 39 5.22 11.40 -61.15
CA ALA A 39 4.50 10.18 -60.80
C ALA A 39 5.24 9.35 -59.74
N GLU A 40 6.56 9.26 -59.83
CA GLU A 40 7.40 8.59 -58.82
C GLU A 40 7.34 9.31 -57.46
N GLU A 41 7.43 10.64 -57.45
CA GLU A 41 7.29 11.44 -56.23
C GLU A 41 5.91 11.26 -55.55
N ILE A 42 4.83 11.16 -56.34
CA ILE A 42 3.48 10.88 -55.82
C ILE A 42 3.42 9.49 -55.19
N GLU A 43 4.02 8.48 -55.80
CA GLU A 43 3.99 7.13 -55.26
C GLU A 43 4.79 7.03 -53.93
N ASP A 44 5.97 7.65 -53.87
CA ASP A 44 6.75 7.75 -52.62
C ASP A 44 5.98 8.43 -51.49
N LYS A 45 5.27 9.53 -51.80
CA LYS A 45 4.42 10.23 -50.84
C LYS A 45 3.26 9.35 -50.35
N LYS A 46 2.63 8.59 -51.23
CA LYS A 46 1.58 7.64 -50.86
C LYS A 46 2.09 6.56 -49.91
N GLU A 47 3.24 5.99 -50.21
CA GLU A 47 3.86 5.00 -49.33
C GLU A 47 4.22 5.58 -47.96
N ALA A 48 4.75 6.81 -47.92
CA ALA A 48 5.04 7.51 -46.66
C ALA A 48 3.77 7.72 -45.80
N VAL A 49 2.69 8.18 -46.43
CA VAL A 49 1.38 8.35 -45.76
C VAL A 49 0.85 7.01 -45.23
N GLU A 50 1.00 5.94 -46.00
CA GLU A 50 0.53 4.62 -45.55
C GLU A 50 1.38 4.06 -44.40
N ARG A 51 2.69 4.32 -44.38
CA ARG A 51 3.57 4.02 -43.23
C ARG A 51 3.14 4.80 -41.98
N GLU A 52 2.87 6.10 -42.10
CA GLU A 52 2.40 6.92 -41.01
C GLU A 52 1.05 6.44 -40.43
N LYS A 53 0.10 6.10 -41.32
CA LYS A 53 -1.18 5.52 -40.86
C LYS A 53 -0.99 4.26 -40.03
N ARG A 54 -0.12 3.34 -40.44
CA ARG A 54 0.17 2.11 -39.66
C ARG A 54 0.77 2.45 -38.29
N ILE A 55 1.66 3.43 -38.21
CA ILE A 55 2.23 3.90 -36.94
C ILE A 55 1.15 4.49 -36.04
N VAL A 56 0.27 5.32 -36.57
CA VAL A 56 -0.84 5.92 -35.81
C VAL A 56 -1.79 4.85 -35.29
N GLU A 57 -2.18 3.87 -36.09
CA GLU A 57 -3.03 2.76 -35.66
C GLU A 57 -2.36 1.90 -34.57
N SER A 58 -1.06 1.62 -34.72
CA SER A 58 -0.29 0.93 -33.67
C SER A 58 -0.27 1.70 -32.34
N LYS A 59 -0.01 3.02 -32.41
CA LYS A 59 -0.03 3.89 -31.23
C LYS A 59 -1.42 3.97 -30.59
N LYS A 60 -2.50 4.06 -31.37
CA LYS A 60 -3.87 4.01 -30.86
C LYS A 60 -4.14 2.70 -30.11
N ALA A 61 -3.75 1.57 -30.68
CA ALA A 61 -3.89 0.27 -30.03
C ALA A 61 -3.12 0.18 -28.70
N GLN A 62 -1.90 0.76 -28.65
CA GLN A 62 -1.11 0.84 -27.41
C GLN A 62 -1.82 1.69 -26.34
N VAL A 63 -2.35 2.85 -26.72
CA VAL A 63 -3.10 3.74 -25.80
C VAL A 63 -4.35 3.04 -25.24
N VAL A 64 -5.10 2.34 -26.09
CA VAL A 64 -6.29 1.58 -25.64
C VAL A 64 -5.89 0.49 -24.62
N ARG A 65 -4.82 -0.27 -24.89
CA ARG A 65 -4.31 -1.29 -23.95
C ARG A 65 -3.83 -0.67 -22.63
N ALA A 66 -3.10 0.43 -22.70
CA ALA A 66 -2.62 1.14 -21.52
C ALA A 66 -3.79 1.65 -20.65
N ARG A 67 -4.83 2.21 -21.28
CA ARG A 67 -6.07 2.65 -20.59
C ARG A 67 -6.79 1.48 -19.91
N GLN A 68 -6.91 0.35 -20.60
CA GLN A 68 -7.55 -0.84 -20.02
C GLN A 68 -6.76 -1.38 -18.80
N ASN A 69 -5.44 -1.42 -18.91
CA ASN A 69 -4.58 -1.83 -17.79
C ASN A 69 -4.70 -0.87 -16.60
N ALA A 70 -4.73 0.44 -16.85
CA ALA A 70 -4.93 1.44 -15.80
C ALA A 70 -6.30 1.30 -15.11
N GLN A 71 -7.36 1.03 -15.86
CA GLN A 71 -8.70 0.76 -15.30
C GLN A 71 -8.73 -0.51 -14.44
N ASN A 72 -8.05 -1.57 -14.87
CA ASN A 72 -7.96 -2.81 -14.09
C ASN A 72 -7.19 -2.59 -12.78
N LEU A 73 -6.07 -1.86 -12.82
CA LEU A 73 -5.30 -1.51 -11.63
C LEU A 73 -6.10 -0.64 -10.65
N LEU A 74 -6.85 0.34 -11.16
CA LEU A 74 -7.72 1.18 -10.33
C LEU A 74 -8.81 0.35 -9.66
N SER A 75 -9.43 -0.59 -10.39
CA SER A 75 -10.44 -1.49 -9.81
C SER A 75 -9.85 -2.38 -8.70
N GLN A 76 -8.64 -2.90 -8.89
CA GLN A 76 -7.94 -3.68 -7.86
C GLN A 76 -7.61 -2.83 -6.64
N ALA A 77 -7.08 -1.62 -6.83
CA ALA A 77 -6.77 -0.70 -5.75
C ALA A 77 -8.01 -0.31 -4.92
N ASN A 78 -9.15 -0.06 -5.58
CA ASN A 78 -10.41 0.23 -4.89
C ASN A 78 -10.90 -0.95 -4.03
N LYS A 79 -10.81 -2.19 -4.54
CA LYS A 79 -11.17 -3.38 -3.76
C LYS A 79 -10.26 -3.58 -2.55
N GLU A 80 -8.98 -3.27 -2.69
CA GLU A 80 -8.03 -3.34 -1.57
C GLU A 80 -8.32 -2.26 -0.52
N LEU A 81 -8.68 -1.04 -0.97
CA LEU A 81 -9.09 0.05 -0.08
C LEU A 81 -10.35 -0.32 0.72
N GLU A 82 -11.41 -0.82 0.07
CA GLU A 82 -12.62 -1.28 0.76
C GLU A 82 -12.32 -2.36 1.82
N LYS A 83 -11.40 -3.28 1.50
CA LYS A 83 -10.97 -4.30 2.46
C LYS A 83 -10.27 -3.69 3.67
N LEU A 84 -9.36 -2.72 3.44
CA LEU A 84 -8.65 -2.01 4.50
C LEU A 84 -9.60 -1.19 5.39
N ASP A 85 -10.57 -0.50 4.79
CA ASP A 85 -11.58 0.26 5.52
C ASP A 85 -12.42 -0.64 6.43
N LYS A 86 -12.82 -1.81 5.94
CA LYS A 86 -13.52 -2.81 6.75
C LYS A 86 -12.65 -3.32 7.90
N GLU A 87 -11.39 -3.66 7.64
CA GLU A 87 -10.46 -4.10 8.68
C GLU A 87 -10.23 -3.02 9.74
N HIS A 88 -10.18 -1.75 9.34
CA HIS A 88 -10.07 -0.62 10.26
C HIS A 88 -11.31 -0.52 11.16
N ALA A 89 -12.50 -0.59 10.58
CA ALA A 89 -13.75 -0.56 11.34
C ALA A 89 -13.86 -1.74 12.33
N ASP A 90 -13.40 -2.93 11.95
CA ASP A 90 -13.40 -4.09 12.84
C ASP A 90 -12.38 -3.94 13.99
N LEU A 91 -11.24 -3.29 13.76
CA LEU A 91 -10.27 -2.93 14.80
C LEU A 91 -10.85 -1.91 15.78
N GLU A 92 -11.52 -0.86 15.31
CA GLU A 92 -12.16 0.14 16.18
C GLU A 92 -13.21 -0.49 17.08
N LYS A 93 -14.06 -1.36 16.54
CA LYS A 93 -15.04 -2.11 17.33
C LYS A 93 -14.40 -2.99 18.39
N LEU A 94 -13.28 -3.66 18.06
CA LEU A 94 -12.54 -4.47 19.02
C LEU A 94 -12.00 -3.61 20.15
N GLU A 95 -11.42 -2.46 19.86
CA GLU A 95 -10.88 -1.52 20.84
C GLU A 95 -11.97 -1.01 21.79
N ASP A 96 -13.16 -0.67 21.25
CA ASP A 96 -14.30 -0.27 22.07
C ASP A 96 -14.78 -1.40 22.99
N ALA A 97 -14.85 -2.62 22.46
CA ALA A 97 -15.23 -3.79 23.24
C ALA A 97 -14.22 -4.10 24.35
N ILE A 98 -12.91 -4.00 24.08
CA ILE A 98 -11.85 -4.17 25.08
C ILE A 98 -12.01 -3.14 26.20
N GLN A 99 -12.21 -1.87 25.85
CA GLN A 99 -12.37 -0.82 26.86
C GLN A 99 -13.63 -1.04 27.71
N ALA A 100 -14.74 -1.38 27.07
CA ALA A 100 -15.98 -1.68 27.79
C ALA A 100 -15.83 -2.89 28.74
N ASP A 101 -15.12 -3.94 28.33
CA ASP A 101 -14.83 -5.10 29.18
C ASP A 101 -13.92 -4.71 30.39
N ILE A 102 -12.91 -3.87 30.16
CA ILE A 102 -12.06 -3.35 31.24
C ILE A 102 -12.89 -2.52 32.22
N ASP A 103 -13.71 -1.59 31.74
CA ASP A 103 -14.54 -0.72 32.60
C ASP A 103 -15.55 -1.52 33.45
N ARG A 104 -16.06 -2.61 32.89
CA ARG A 104 -17.03 -3.50 33.56
C ARG A 104 -16.37 -4.47 34.52
N LEU A 105 -15.19 -5.01 34.20
CA LEU A 105 -14.58 -6.14 34.91
C LEU A 105 -13.49 -5.71 35.90
N SER A 106 -12.81 -4.57 35.67
CA SER A 106 -11.77 -4.11 36.59
C SER A 106 -12.36 -3.46 37.82
N SER A 107 -11.75 -3.73 38.98
CA SER A 107 -12.10 -3.09 40.24
C SER A 107 -11.48 -1.68 40.32
N SER A 108 -12.19 -0.75 40.95
CA SER A 108 -11.63 0.58 41.26
C SER A 108 -10.87 0.60 42.58
N GLY A 109 -10.87 -0.54 43.29
CA GLY A 109 -10.22 -0.65 44.60
C GLY A 109 -8.75 -1.05 44.52
N GLY A 110 -7.98 -0.76 45.55
CA GLY A 110 -6.57 -1.09 45.66
C GLY A 110 -5.65 0.01 45.15
N VAL A 111 -4.36 -0.27 45.21
CA VAL A 111 -3.28 0.62 44.70
C VAL A 111 -2.58 -0.07 43.55
N ALA A 112 -2.47 0.61 42.43
CA ALA A 112 -1.71 0.09 41.31
C ALA A 112 -0.23 -0.14 41.69
N PRO A 113 0.40 -1.23 41.22
CA PRO A 113 1.82 -1.42 41.44
C PRO A 113 2.62 -0.30 40.74
N SER A 114 3.65 0.18 41.41
CA SER A 114 4.53 1.23 40.89
C SER A 114 5.46 0.72 39.77
N SER A 115 5.63 -0.60 39.65
CA SER A 115 6.44 -1.23 38.63
C SER A 115 5.89 -2.60 38.22
N LEU A 116 6.15 -2.97 36.97
CA LEU A 116 5.81 -4.25 36.37
C LEU A 116 7.08 -4.97 35.90
N ALA A 117 7.11 -6.27 36.04
CA ALA A 117 8.17 -7.11 35.46
C ALA A 117 7.93 -7.33 33.97
N TRP A 118 9.01 -7.58 33.21
CA TRP A 118 8.90 -7.99 31.82
C TRP A 118 8.08 -9.28 31.68
N PRO A 119 7.03 -9.26 30.81
CA PRO A 119 6.12 -10.43 30.70
C PRO A 119 6.77 -11.61 29.95
N VAL A 120 7.84 -11.36 29.19
CA VAL A 120 8.63 -12.37 28.49
C VAL A 120 10.10 -12.09 28.75
N THR A 121 10.85 -13.08 29.22
CA THR A 121 12.26 -12.94 29.62
C THR A 121 13.26 -13.22 28.47
N THR A 122 12.77 -13.70 27.33
CA THR A 122 13.56 -14.01 26.13
C THR A 122 12.91 -13.36 24.91
N GLY A 123 13.73 -12.94 23.94
CA GLY A 123 13.24 -12.22 22.78
C GLY A 123 13.66 -10.75 22.78
N TYR A 124 13.03 -9.96 21.91
CA TYR A 124 13.31 -8.53 21.77
C TYR A 124 12.05 -7.74 21.40
N VAL A 125 12.03 -6.45 21.71
CA VAL A 125 10.93 -5.57 21.29
C VAL A 125 11.03 -5.30 19.78
N SER A 126 10.11 -5.88 19.02
CA SER A 126 10.01 -5.69 17.57
C SER A 126 9.23 -4.44 17.18
N SER A 127 8.30 -4.01 18.02
CA SER A 127 7.53 -2.77 17.82
C SER A 127 7.25 -2.11 19.17
N GLY A 128 7.59 -0.83 19.31
CA GLY A 128 7.35 -0.06 20.53
C GLY A 128 6.03 0.70 20.54
N TYR A 129 5.75 1.39 21.65
CA TYR A 129 4.64 2.32 21.83
C TYR A 129 4.90 3.61 21.04
N LYS A 130 4.40 3.68 19.80
CA LYS A 130 4.70 4.76 18.85
C LYS A 130 3.78 4.79 17.65
N TRP A 131 3.81 5.90 16.93
CA TRP A 131 3.28 5.95 15.56
C TRP A 131 4.08 5.02 14.64
N ARG A 132 3.38 4.23 13.84
CA ARG A 132 3.99 3.33 12.83
C ARG A 132 3.21 3.36 11.52
N ARG A 133 3.88 3.04 10.44
CA ARG A 133 3.28 2.89 9.12
C ARG A 133 3.22 1.41 8.76
N LEU A 134 2.00 0.90 8.56
CA LEU A 134 1.74 -0.48 8.15
C LEU A 134 0.88 -0.46 6.89
N GLY A 135 1.32 -1.13 5.81
CA GLY A 135 0.54 -1.23 4.59
C GLY A 135 0.16 0.13 3.97
N GLY A 136 0.99 1.17 4.15
CA GLY A 136 0.68 2.51 3.65
C GLY A 136 -0.12 3.41 4.60
N THR A 137 -0.74 2.85 5.65
CA THR A 137 -1.55 3.57 6.63
C THR A 137 -0.71 3.90 7.87
N THR A 138 -0.83 5.13 8.36
CA THR A 138 -0.22 5.56 9.64
C THR A 138 -1.17 5.25 10.79
N SER A 139 -0.73 4.48 11.77
CA SER A 139 -1.50 4.13 12.96
C SER A 139 -0.64 4.24 14.22
N PHE A 140 -1.28 4.55 15.35
CA PHE A 140 -0.59 4.53 16.62
C PHE A 140 -0.60 3.10 17.21
N HIS A 141 0.58 2.60 17.63
CA HIS A 141 0.73 1.33 18.32
C HIS A 141 0.73 1.57 19.82
N GLY A 142 -0.42 1.42 20.46
CA GLY A 142 -0.62 1.65 21.91
C GLY A 142 -0.13 0.50 22.81
N ALA A 143 0.93 -0.20 22.39
CA ALA A 143 1.46 -1.41 23.01
C ALA A 143 2.95 -1.56 22.78
N ILE A 144 3.53 -2.62 23.31
CA ILE A 144 4.81 -3.15 22.84
C ILE A 144 4.62 -4.56 22.29
N ASP A 145 5.24 -4.86 21.13
CA ASP A 145 5.30 -6.21 20.59
C ASP A 145 6.66 -6.83 20.94
N ILE A 146 6.65 -7.94 21.67
CA ILE A 146 7.85 -8.69 22.06
C ILE A 146 7.93 -9.94 21.21
N ALA A 147 8.83 -9.93 20.21
CA ALA A 147 9.08 -11.08 19.36
C ALA A 147 9.81 -12.18 20.15
N ALA A 148 9.23 -13.35 20.20
CA ALA A 148 9.78 -14.55 20.84
C ALA A 148 9.24 -15.81 20.17
N SER A 149 9.95 -16.92 20.30
CA SER A 149 9.53 -18.19 19.73
C SER A 149 8.17 -18.64 20.26
N ARG A 150 7.36 -19.25 19.39
CA ARG A 150 6.09 -19.86 19.81
C ARG A 150 6.34 -20.86 20.95
N GLY A 151 5.50 -20.80 22.00
CA GLY A 151 5.66 -21.63 23.17
C GLY A 151 6.50 -21.01 24.29
N THR A 152 7.18 -19.87 24.05
CA THR A 152 7.91 -19.14 25.10
C THR A 152 6.95 -18.77 26.24
N PRO A 153 7.32 -18.99 27.51
CA PRO A 153 6.47 -18.65 28.64
C PRO A 153 6.12 -17.15 28.70
N ILE A 154 4.84 -16.84 28.86
CA ILE A 154 4.34 -15.52 29.20
C ILE A 154 4.03 -15.51 30.68
N LYS A 155 4.55 -14.50 31.39
CA LYS A 155 4.38 -14.32 32.83
C LYS A 155 3.53 -13.08 33.14
N ALA A 156 2.78 -13.11 34.24
CA ALA A 156 2.10 -11.94 34.74
C ALA A 156 3.12 -10.85 35.09
N ALA A 157 2.97 -9.68 34.52
CA ALA A 157 3.88 -8.55 34.76
C ALA A 157 3.74 -7.96 36.15
N GLY A 158 2.57 -8.12 36.78
CA GLY A 158 2.27 -7.74 38.14
C GLY A 158 1.34 -8.73 38.82
N GLY A 159 1.28 -8.70 40.16
CA GLY A 159 0.25 -9.42 40.92
C GLY A 159 -1.13 -8.82 40.66
N GLY A 160 -2.18 -9.66 40.62
CA GLY A 160 -3.54 -9.20 40.36
C GLY A 160 -4.54 -10.33 40.17
N VAL A 161 -5.71 -10.00 39.67
CA VAL A 161 -6.79 -10.94 39.36
C VAL A 161 -7.00 -11.03 37.85
N VAL A 162 -7.09 -12.23 37.34
CA VAL A 162 -7.42 -12.47 35.92
C VAL A 162 -8.89 -12.11 35.68
N ILE A 163 -9.14 -11.09 34.87
CA ILE A 163 -10.50 -10.62 34.57
C ILE A 163 -11.02 -11.10 33.22
N LEU A 164 -10.10 -11.53 32.30
CA LEU A 164 -10.45 -12.12 31.02
C LEU A 164 -9.41 -13.18 30.64
N ALA A 165 -9.86 -14.34 30.11
CA ALA A 165 -9.02 -15.43 29.65
C ALA A 165 -9.75 -16.23 28.56
N ARG A 166 -9.66 -15.80 27.29
CA ARG A 166 -10.37 -16.41 26.15
C ARG A 166 -9.79 -16.02 24.80
N TYR A 167 -10.34 -16.61 23.73
CA TYR A 167 -10.13 -16.10 22.37
C TYR A 167 -10.95 -14.81 22.19
N TYR A 168 -10.32 -13.75 21.69
CA TYR A 168 -10.94 -12.42 21.64
C TYR A 168 -10.72 -11.76 20.25
N GLY A 169 -11.50 -12.19 19.26
CA GLY A 169 -11.48 -11.65 17.90
C GLY A 169 -10.09 -11.53 17.29
N LEU A 170 -9.73 -10.34 16.80
CA LEU A 170 -8.43 -10.06 16.17
C LEU A 170 -7.25 -10.12 17.16
N ALA A 171 -7.49 -9.96 18.47
CA ALA A 171 -6.46 -10.12 19.50
C ALA A 171 -6.03 -11.59 19.70
N GLY A 172 -6.79 -12.54 19.18
CA GLY A 172 -6.50 -13.96 19.36
C GLY A 172 -6.75 -14.47 20.78
N ARG A 173 -5.98 -15.45 21.26
CA ARG A 173 -6.03 -15.88 22.65
C ARG A 173 -5.43 -14.81 23.54
N THR A 174 -6.18 -14.40 24.56
CA THR A 174 -5.97 -13.17 25.30
C THR A 174 -6.20 -13.38 26.78
N VAL A 175 -5.36 -12.73 27.61
CA VAL A 175 -5.53 -12.64 29.07
C VAL A 175 -5.50 -11.17 29.46
N PHE A 176 -6.42 -10.75 30.39
CA PHE A 176 -6.38 -9.46 31.06
C PHE A 176 -6.20 -9.68 32.52
N ILE A 177 -5.32 -8.89 33.16
CA ILE A 177 -5.09 -8.93 34.62
C ILE A 177 -5.33 -7.54 35.18
N ASP A 178 -6.28 -7.46 36.11
CA ASP A 178 -6.52 -6.27 36.94
C ASP A 178 -5.55 -6.27 38.12
N HIS A 179 -4.75 -5.22 38.25
CA HIS A 179 -3.75 -5.05 39.29
C HIS A 179 -4.25 -4.16 40.45
N GLY A 180 -5.50 -3.69 40.40
CA GLY A 180 -6.03 -2.67 41.28
C GLY A 180 -5.59 -1.25 40.89
N GLY A 181 -6.14 -0.25 41.57
CA GLY A 181 -5.86 1.16 41.32
C GLY A 181 -6.19 1.60 39.89
N GLY A 182 -6.99 0.82 39.14
CA GLY A 182 -7.37 1.06 37.77
C GLY A 182 -6.33 0.64 36.72
N LEU A 183 -5.24 -0.04 37.13
CA LEU A 183 -4.23 -0.55 36.19
C LEU A 183 -4.59 -1.96 35.75
N THR A 184 -4.65 -2.17 34.43
CA THR A 184 -4.86 -3.48 33.80
C THR A 184 -3.75 -3.76 32.78
N THR A 185 -3.22 -4.99 32.75
CA THR A 185 -2.32 -5.47 31.70
C THR A 185 -3.03 -6.45 30.78
N LEU A 186 -2.73 -6.36 29.48
CA LEU A 186 -3.34 -7.15 28.43
C LEU A 186 -2.26 -7.91 27.65
N TYR A 187 -2.53 -9.20 27.41
CA TYR A 187 -1.60 -10.15 26.78
C TYR A 187 -2.32 -10.78 25.58
N PHE A 188 -1.88 -10.48 24.34
CA PHE A 188 -2.54 -10.93 23.12
C PHE A 188 -1.70 -11.93 22.32
N HIS A 189 -2.31 -12.49 21.29
CA HIS A 189 -1.71 -13.43 20.33
C HIS A 189 -1.15 -14.71 20.94
N MET A 190 -1.59 -15.08 22.16
CA MET A 190 -1.09 -16.24 22.88
C MET A 190 -1.33 -17.56 22.12
N ASP A 191 -0.46 -18.56 22.31
CA ASP A 191 -0.68 -19.93 21.85
C ASP A 191 -1.53 -20.73 22.82
N LYS A 192 -1.24 -20.62 24.12
CA LYS A 192 -2.00 -21.26 25.20
C LYS A 192 -2.29 -20.27 26.31
N ILE A 193 -3.49 -20.39 26.87
CA ILE A 193 -3.89 -19.73 28.12
C ILE A 193 -3.79 -20.79 29.20
N LEU A 194 -3.13 -20.48 30.35
CA LEU A 194 -2.90 -21.40 31.48
C LEU A 194 -3.55 -20.92 32.75
N VAL A 195 -4.41 -19.90 32.68
CA VAL A 195 -5.12 -19.33 33.82
C VAL A 195 -6.61 -19.19 33.55
N ASN A 196 -7.41 -19.07 34.59
CA ASN A 196 -8.86 -18.90 34.48
C ASN A 196 -9.29 -17.53 35.04
N VAL A 197 -10.44 -17.04 34.56
CA VAL A 197 -11.07 -15.82 35.09
C VAL A 197 -11.35 -15.98 36.58
N GLY A 198 -11.07 -14.93 37.38
CA GLY A 198 -11.15 -14.93 38.81
C GLY A 198 -9.90 -15.45 39.53
N GLN A 199 -8.94 -16.03 38.83
CA GLN A 199 -7.70 -16.52 39.43
C GLN A 199 -6.81 -15.35 39.86
N THR A 200 -6.35 -15.39 41.10
CA THR A 200 -5.30 -14.48 41.60
C THR A 200 -3.94 -15.01 41.15
N VAL A 201 -3.12 -14.13 40.60
CA VAL A 201 -1.75 -14.42 40.18
C VAL A 201 -0.78 -13.44 40.84
N PHE A 202 0.45 -13.88 41.05
CA PHE A 202 1.55 -13.03 41.51
C PHE A 202 2.45 -12.64 40.37
N THR A 203 3.26 -11.62 40.53
CA THR A 203 4.28 -11.21 39.55
C THR A 203 5.17 -12.39 39.18
N GLY A 204 5.35 -12.64 37.87
CA GLY A 204 6.17 -13.76 37.37
C GLY A 204 5.43 -15.09 37.24
N TYR A 205 4.15 -15.19 37.66
CA TYR A 205 3.31 -16.40 37.50
C TYR A 205 3.09 -16.65 35.97
N GLN A 206 3.31 -17.88 35.52
CA GLN A 206 3.10 -18.22 34.12
C GLN A 206 1.62 -18.24 33.75
N ILE A 207 1.18 -17.36 32.90
CA ILE A 207 -0.22 -17.21 32.49
C ILE A 207 -0.51 -17.82 31.10
N GLY A 208 0.52 -18.17 30.35
CA GLY A 208 0.37 -18.78 29.06
C GLY A 208 1.69 -18.86 28.26
N THR A 209 1.58 -18.94 26.94
CA THR A 209 2.74 -19.02 26.06
C THR A 209 2.57 -18.14 24.82
N VAL A 210 3.67 -17.61 24.31
CA VAL A 210 3.74 -16.82 23.07
C VAL A 210 3.21 -17.63 21.90
N GLY A 211 2.38 -17.01 21.09
CA GLY A 211 1.76 -17.61 19.92
C GLY A 211 1.75 -16.69 18.69
N ASN A 212 0.80 -16.99 17.81
CA ASN A 212 0.53 -16.24 16.58
C ASN A 212 -0.97 -16.34 16.25
N THR A 213 -1.83 -16.18 17.27
CA THR A 213 -3.28 -16.29 17.11
C THR A 213 -3.92 -14.92 16.88
N GLY A 214 -5.09 -14.89 16.23
CA GLY A 214 -5.72 -13.64 15.84
C GLY A 214 -5.02 -12.96 14.65
N ARG A 215 -5.05 -11.62 14.60
CA ARG A 215 -4.40 -10.83 13.54
C ARG A 215 -2.93 -10.58 13.91
N SER A 216 -2.07 -11.51 13.56
CA SER A 216 -0.65 -11.46 13.84
C SER A 216 0.16 -11.91 12.62
N THR A 217 1.31 -11.27 12.38
CA THR A 217 2.19 -11.57 11.24
C THR A 217 3.31 -12.56 11.55
N GLY A 218 3.49 -12.90 12.83
CA GLY A 218 4.53 -13.82 13.30
C GLY A 218 4.48 -14.01 14.81
N PRO A 219 5.18 -14.98 15.39
CA PRO A 219 5.15 -15.25 16.82
C PRO A 219 5.67 -14.06 17.64
N HIS A 220 4.80 -13.48 18.47
CA HIS A 220 5.12 -12.41 19.41
C HIS A 220 4.06 -12.33 20.51
N LEU A 221 4.39 -11.65 21.60
CA LEU A 221 3.45 -11.14 22.58
C LEU A 221 3.17 -9.67 22.28
N HIS A 222 1.92 -9.31 22.03
CA HIS A 222 1.46 -7.93 22.08
C HIS A 222 1.04 -7.62 23.51
N PHE A 223 1.70 -6.66 24.13
CA PHE A 223 1.53 -6.31 25.56
C PHE A 223 1.08 -4.87 25.72
N GLU A 224 -0.08 -4.68 26.36
CA GLU A 224 -0.62 -3.36 26.68
C GLU A 224 -0.69 -3.13 28.19
N THR A 225 -0.60 -1.86 28.58
CA THR A 225 -0.99 -1.35 29.88
C THR A 225 -2.10 -0.32 29.70
N ARG A 226 -3.15 -0.45 30.51
CA ARG A 226 -4.28 0.49 30.51
C ARG A 226 -4.54 1.02 31.90
N LEU A 227 -4.79 2.33 32.01
CA LEU A 227 -5.23 3.00 33.21
C LEU A 227 -6.63 3.56 33.00
N ARG A 228 -7.50 3.37 34.02
CA ARG A 228 -8.84 3.96 34.03
C ARG A 228 -8.77 5.51 34.00
N SER A 229 -7.77 6.09 34.67
CA SER A 229 -7.49 7.53 34.65
C SER A 229 -6.04 7.77 34.18
N PRO A 230 -5.79 7.91 32.90
CA PRO A 230 -4.43 8.06 32.35
C PRO A 230 -3.65 9.25 32.91
N SER A 231 -4.36 10.30 33.34
CA SER A 231 -3.76 11.50 33.96
C SER A 231 -3.05 11.22 35.30
N SER A 232 -3.29 10.06 35.92
CA SER A 232 -2.62 9.64 37.13
C SER A 232 -1.29 8.89 36.92
N ALA A 233 -0.94 8.61 35.64
CA ALA A 233 0.31 7.96 35.32
C ALA A 233 1.48 8.91 35.58
N ASN A 234 2.31 8.56 36.55
CA ASN A 234 3.53 9.31 36.87
C ASN A 234 4.66 8.93 35.89
N CYS A 235 4.44 9.28 34.59
CA CYS A 235 5.31 8.92 33.51
C CYS A 235 5.79 10.18 32.77
N SER A 236 7.11 10.41 32.82
CA SER A 236 7.77 11.53 32.13
C SER A 236 7.86 11.37 30.61
N LEU A 237 7.37 10.28 30.06
CA LEU A 237 7.43 9.98 28.64
C LEU A 237 6.25 10.63 27.89
N PRO A 238 6.49 11.36 26.80
CA PRO A 238 5.56 12.32 26.25
C PRO A 238 4.52 11.72 25.30
N TYR A 239 3.80 10.67 25.62
CA TYR A 239 2.69 10.25 24.75
C TYR A 239 1.60 9.48 25.51
N LEU A 240 0.63 10.24 25.97
CA LEU A 240 -0.73 9.76 25.99
C LEU A 240 -1.25 9.87 24.54
N ASP A 241 -1.55 8.77 23.89
CA ASP A 241 -2.32 8.76 22.65
C ASP A 241 -3.63 9.54 22.89
N PRO A 242 -3.94 10.62 22.17
CA PRO A 242 -5.21 11.34 22.33
C PRO A 242 -6.43 10.48 21.99
N THR A 243 -6.24 9.35 21.30
CA THR A 243 -7.26 8.33 21.05
C THR A 243 -7.21 7.21 22.10
N SER A 244 -6.55 7.41 23.25
CA SER A 244 -5.91 6.37 24.05
C SER A 244 -6.83 5.40 24.77
N ARG A 245 -8.15 5.56 24.76
CA ARG A 245 -9.03 4.57 25.42
C ARG A 245 -8.39 3.95 26.68
N GLY A 246 -7.71 4.77 27.48
CA GLY A 246 -6.99 4.32 28.68
C GLY A 246 -5.62 3.69 28.45
N ARG A 247 -5.14 3.51 27.22
CA ARG A 247 -3.78 2.99 26.94
C ARG A 247 -2.70 3.93 27.44
N VAL A 248 -1.74 3.38 28.15
CA VAL A 248 -0.55 4.10 28.62
C VAL A 248 0.71 3.36 28.17
N ASN A 249 1.80 4.08 28.06
CA ASN A 249 3.05 3.49 27.60
C ASN A 249 3.55 2.41 28.58
N PRO A 250 3.69 1.12 28.15
CA PRO A 250 4.16 0.06 29.03
C PRO A 250 5.54 0.32 29.64
N TYR A 251 6.41 1.06 28.95
CA TYR A 251 7.73 1.43 29.48
C TYR A 251 7.68 2.31 30.74
N CYS A 252 6.53 2.93 31.05
CA CYS A 252 6.34 3.69 32.28
C CYS A 252 6.30 2.80 33.54
N PHE A 253 6.07 1.50 33.37
CA PHE A 253 5.91 0.55 34.45
C PHE A 253 6.97 -0.56 34.41
N LEU A 254 7.47 -0.92 33.26
CA LEU A 254 8.44 -2.02 33.08
C LEU A 254 9.82 -1.66 33.64
N ASN A 255 10.36 -2.53 34.49
CA ASN A 255 11.70 -2.46 35.07
C ASN A 255 12.58 -3.58 34.55
#